data_bd7902dc44ecad6e7fb587f80c40bd4b
#
_entry.id   bd7902dc44ecad6e7fb587f80c40bd4b
#
_cell.length_a   1.000
_cell.length_b   1.000
_cell.length_c   1.000
_cell.angle_alpha   90.00
_cell.angle_beta   90.00
_cell.angle_gamma   90.00
#
_symmetry.space_group_name_H-M   'P 1'
#
loop_
_entity.id
_entity.type
_entity.pdbx_description
1 polymer ?
#
loop_
_entity_poly.entity_id
_entity_poly.type
_entity_poly.pdbx_seq_one_letter_code
_entity_poly.pdbx_strand_id
1 'polypeptide(L)'
;WRDYTAAGIKKGHGGMDFLVLDAFITSVKEDLPMPIDIYDAAVLMAVSPLSALSVSKGGAPVAFPDLLNGRDPASIPRCEGIYSLHRTAKKTNP
;
A
#
# COMPACT_ATOMS: atom_id res chain seq x y z
N TRP A 1 -10.44 7.80 5.57
CA TRP A 1 -9.66 9.03 5.71
C TRP A 1 -10.53 10.19 6.16
N ARG A 2 -11.49 10.61 5.36
CA ARG A 2 -12.39 11.74 5.68
C ARG A 2 -13.15 11.57 6.99
N ASP A 3 -13.63 10.36 7.27
CA ASP A 3 -14.43 10.07 8.45
C ASP A 3 -13.61 10.24 9.74
N TYR A 4 -12.34 9.85 9.72
CA TYR A 4 -11.44 10.02 10.86
C TYR A 4 -11.04 11.49 11.05
N THR A 5 -10.86 12.22 9.98
CA THR A 5 -10.60 13.67 10.05
C THR A 5 -11.83 14.41 10.62
N ALA A 6 -13.02 14.03 10.20
CA ALA A 6 -14.27 14.56 10.73
C ALA A 6 -14.46 14.23 12.22
N ALA A 7 -13.98 13.07 12.68
CA ALA A 7 -13.98 12.69 14.10
C ALA A 7 -12.93 13.43 14.94
N GLY A 8 -12.15 14.33 14.36
CA GLY A 8 -11.18 15.15 15.08
C GLY A 8 -9.88 14.45 15.46
N ILE A 9 -9.55 13.32 14.84
CA ILE A 9 -8.30 12.62 15.06
C ILE A 9 -7.16 13.38 14.38
N LYS A 10 -6.36 14.08 15.18
CA LYS A 10 -5.28 14.96 14.69
C LYS A 10 -3.89 14.63 15.25
N LYS A 11 -3.78 13.60 16.10
CA LYS A 11 -2.50 13.20 16.71
C LYS A 11 -1.61 12.51 15.69
N GLY A 12 -0.28 12.73 15.78
CA GLY A 12 0.73 12.10 14.93
C GLY A 12 0.56 12.46 13.45
N HIS A 13 1.33 13.40 12.93
CA HIS A 13 1.31 13.82 11.52
C HIS A 13 -0.11 14.05 10.97
N GLY A 14 -0.95 14.78 11.72
CA GLY A 14 -2.33 15.07 11.31
C GLY A 14 -3.29 13.88 11.40
N GLY A 15 -2.98 12.88 12.23
CA GLY A 15 -3.76 11.65 12.40
C GLY A 15 -3.28 10.47 11.56
N MET A 16 -2.24 10.64 10.75
CA MET A 16 -1.72 9.59 9.88
C MET A 16 -1.17 8.40 10.68
N ASP A 17 -0.43 8.65 11.77
CA ASP A 17 0.12 7.58 12.61
C ASP A 17 -0.98 6.72 13.23
N PHE A 18 -2.07 7.33 13.67
CA PHE A 18 -3.24 6.61 14.15
C PHE A 18 -3.82 5.70 13.08
N LEU A 19 -4.01 6.23 11.87
CA LEU A 19 -4.61 5.47 10.77
C LEU A 19 -3.74 4.28 10.35
N VAL A 20 -2.43 4.47 10.30
CA VAL A 20 -1.48 3.39 9.96
C VAL A 20 -1.52 2.29 11.02
N LEU A 21 -1.47 2.65 12.31
CA LEU A 21 -1.51 1.67 13.39
C LEU A 21 -2.87 0.98 13.49
N ASP A 22 -3.96 1.72 13.32
CA ASP A 22 -5.31 1.16 13.34
C ASP A 22 -5.50 0.15 12.19
N ALA A 23 -5.06 0.47 11.00
CA ALA A 23 -5.09 -0.44 9.86
C ALA A 23 -4.32 -1.74 10.13
N PHE A 24 -3.13 -1.64 10.70
CA PHE A 24 -2.31 -2.79 11.05
C PHE A 24 -2.96 -3.66 12.13
N ILE A 25 -3.33 -3.04 13.24
CA ILE A 25 -3.92 -3.76 14.39
C ILE A 25 -5.24 -4.42 14.00
N THR A 26 -6.10 -3.74 13.26
CA THR A 26 -7.36 -4.29 12.78
C THR A 26 -7.13 -5.50 11.88
N SER A 27 -6.18 -5.40 10.94
CA SER A 27 -5.85 -6.51 10.05
C SER A 27 -5.35 -7.74 10.83
N VAL A 28 -4.51 -7.54 11.84
CA VAL A 28 -4.02 -8.64 12.70
C VAL A 28 -5.14 -9.25 13.53
N LYS A 29 -5.99 -8.43 14.15
CA LYS A 29 -7.08 -8.91 15.01
C LYS A 29 -8.14 -9.68 14.25
N GLU A 30 -8.44 -9.27 13.04
CA GLU A 30 -9.51 -9.84 12.22
C GLU A 30 -9.00 -10.80 11.15
N ASP A 31 -7.71 -11.11 11.16
CA ASP A 31 -7.05 -11.99 10.17
C ASP A 31 -7.35 -11.56 8.73
N LEU A 32 -7.19 -10.29 8.47
CA LEU A 32 -7.45 -9.69 7.17
C LEU A 32 -6.15 -9.43 6.40
N PRO A 33 -6.20 -9.43 5.07
CA PRO A 33 -5.08 -8.95 4.26
C PRO A 33 -4.71 -7.51 4.62
N MET A 34 -3.41 -7.22 4.69
CA MET A 34 -2.91 -5.87 4.95
C MET A 34 -3.26 -4.92 3.81
N PRO A 35 -3.54 -3.64 4.11
CA PRO A 35 -3.77 -2.62 3.08
C PRO A 35 -2.58 -2.47 2.12
N ILE A 36 -1.38 -2.48 2.67
CA ILE A 36 -0.11 -2.57 1.93
C ILE A 36 0.52 -3.89 2.34
N ASP A 37 0.52 -4.86 1.45
CA ASP A 37 1.09 -6.18 1.71
C ASP A 37 2.60 -6.20 1.45
N ILE A 38 3.22 -7.35 1.68
CA ILE A 38 4.67 -7.51 1.48
C ILE A 38 5.08 -7.27 0.02
N TYR A 39 4.22 -7.59 -0.94
CA TYR A 39 4.51 -7.38 -2.36
C TYR A 39 4.46 -5.90 -2.73
N ASP A 40 3.47 -5.16 -2.23
CA ASP A 40 3.39 -3.71 -2.37
C ASP A 40 4.62 -3.03 -1.74
N ALA A 41 4.99 -3.44 -0.54
CA ALA A 41 6.18 -2.93 0.15
C ALA A 41 7.47 -3.22 -0.63
N ALA A 42 7.62 -4.43 -1.16
CA ALA A 42 8.77 -4.82 -1.96
C ALA A 42 8.89 -3.98 -3.24
N VAL A 43 7.78 -3.75 -3.94
CA VAL A 43 7.75 -2.89 -5.13
C VAL A 43 8.18 -1.46 -4.79
N LEU A 44 7.62 -0.89 -3.73
CA LEU A 44 7.97 0.47 -3.30
C LEU A 44 9.43 0.59 -2.89
N MET A 45 9.95 -0.40 -2.18
CA MET A 45 11.35 -0.40 -1.72
C MET A 45 12.35 -0.70 -2.82
N ALA A 46 11.95 -1.36 -3.90
CA ALA A 46 12.82 -1.67 -5.03
C ALA A 46 13.20 -0.43 -5.85
N VAL A 47 12.42 0.64 -5.78
CA VAL A 47 12.66 1.88 -6.55
C VAL A 47 14.02 2.47 -6.23
N SER A 48 14.42 2.55 -4.97
CA SER A 48 15.71 3.14 -4.57
C SER A 48 16.93 2.37 -5.14
N PRO A 49 17.09 1.05 -4.93
CA PRO A 49 18.23 0.33 -5.47
C PRO A 49 18.23 0.27 -7.02
N LEU A 50 17.07 0.17 -7.65
CA LEU A 50 16.97 0.20 -9.11
C LEU A 50 17.31 1.56 -9.68
N SER A 51 16.92 2.64 -9.00
CA SER A 51 17.32 4.01 -9.36
C SER A 51 18.84 4.19 -9.25
N ALA A 52 19.45 3.70 -8.18
CA ALA A 52 20.91 3.74 -8.01
C ALA A 52 21.63 2.97 -9.14
N LEU A 53 21.11 1.80 -9.52
CA LEU A 53 21.64 1.02 -10.63
C LEU A 53 21.53 1.78 -11.96
N SER A 54 20.40 2.40 -12.24
CA SER A 54 20.18 3.22 -13.43
C SER A 54 21.18 4.39 -13.48
N VAL A 55 21.36 5.11 -12.38
CA VAL A 55 22.32 6.22 -12.28
C VAL A 55 23.73 5.73 -12.55
N SER A 56 24.14 4.60 -12.02
CA SER A 56 25.46 4.01 -12.25
C SER A 56 25.71 3.65 -13.72
N LYS A 57 24.66 3.48 -14.50
CA LYS A 57 24.69 3.20 -15.94
C LYS A 57 24.39 4.43 -16.81
N GLY A 58 24.56 5.64 -16.27
CA GLY A 58 24.32 6.89 -16.97
C GLY A 58 22.85 7.23 -17.21
N GLY A 59 21.94 6.74 -16.39
CA GLY A 59 20.50 6.95 -16.55
C GLY A 59 19.82 5.96 -17.50
N ALA A 60 20.48 4.84 -17.80
CA ALA A 60 19.92 3.82 -18.68
C ALA A 60 18.68 3.16 -18.08
N PRO A 61 17.73 2.70 -18.91
CA PRO A 61 16.61 1.90 -18.45
C PRO A 61 17.09 0.63 -17.73
N VAL A 62 16.44 0.31 -16.60
CA VAL A 62 16.71 -0.89 -15.81
C VAL A 62 15.43 -1.69 -15.71
N ALA A 63 15.50 -3.00 -15.99
CA ALA A 63 14.35 -3.86 -15.87
C ALA A 63 13.88 -3.96 -14.41
N PHE A 64 12.57 -3.85 -14.19
CA PHE A 64 11.98 -4.09 -12.89
C PHE A 64 11.86 -5.61 -12.67
N PRO A 65 12.39 -6.16 -11.55
CA PRO A 65 12.33 -7.60 -11.31
C PRO A 65 10.90 -8.08 -11.06
N ASP A 66 10.64 -9.34 -11.40
CA ASP A 66 9.39 -10.01 -11.01
C ASP A 66 9.45 -10.40 -9.53
N LEU A 67 8.85 -9.59 -8.68
CA LEU A 67 8.80 -9.82 -7.23
C LEU A 67 7.72 -10.83 -6.84
N LEU A 68 6.84 -11.21 -7.75
CA LEU A 68 5.81 -12.23 -7.52
C LEU A 68 6.28 -13.65 -7.84
N ASN A 69 7.48 -13.78 -8.40
CA ASN A 69 8.04 -15.07 -8.80
C ASN A 69 7.10 -15.87 -9.72
N GLY A 70 6.56 -15.21 -10.72
CA GLY A 70 5.66 -15.82 -11.70
C GLY A 70 4.22 -16.01 -11.23
N ARG A 71 3.86 -15.58 -10.03
CA ARG A 71 2.48 -15.67 -9.55
C ARG A 71 1.58 -14.66 -10.24
N ASP A 72 0.34 -15.05 -10.50
CA ASP A 72 -0.67 -14.12 -10.98
C ASP A 72 -0.99 -13.08 -9.89
N PRO A 73 -0.84 -11.78 -10.17
CA PRO A 73 -1.22 -10.72 -9.23
C PRO A 73 -2.66 -10.84 -8.72
N ALA A 74 -3.58 -11.34 -9.55
CA ALA A 74 -4.98 -11.54 -9.17
C ALA A 74 -5.18 -12.66 -8.12
N SER A 75 -4.20 -13.55 -7.94
CA SER A 75 -4.26 -14.63 -6.94
C SER A 75 -3.94 -14.16 -5.52
N ILE A 76 -3.40 -12.94 -5.36
CA ILE A 76 -2.99 -12.41 -4.06
C ILE A 76 -4.21 -11.81 -3.36
N PRO A 77 -4.54 -12.26 -2.13
CA PRO A 77 -5.64 -11.68 -1.36
C PRO A 77 -5.44 -10.16 -1.17
N ARG A 78 -6.50 -9.40 -1.37
CA ARG A 78 -6.48 -7.94 -1.27
C ARG A 78 -7.32 -7.47 -0.09
N CYS A 79 -6.89 -6.39 0.54
CA CYS A 79 -7.67 -5.70 1.54
C CYS A 79 -8.93 -5.08 0.90
N GLU A 80 -10.09 -5.37 1.46
CA GLU A 80 -11.39 -4.85 0.97
C GLU A 80 -11.98 -3.76 1.87
N GLY A 81 -11.39 -3.52 3.02
CA GLY A 81 -11.88 -2.57 4.02
C GLY A 81 -11.68 -1.10 3.63
N ILE A 82 -11.93 -0.24 4.61
CA ILE A 82 -11.81 1.23 4.44
C ILE A 82 -10.40 1.69 4.09
N TYR A 83 -9.40 0.90 4.42
CA TYR A 83 -7.99 1.17 4.13
C TYR A 83 -7.51 0.58 2.80
N SER A 84 -8.39 -0.06 2.03
CA SER A 84 -8.01 -0.66 0.76
C SER A 84 -7.50 0.38 -0.24
N LEU A 85 -6.33 0.12 -0.82
CA LEU A 85 -5.79 0.91 -1.93
C LEU A 85 -6.52 0.63 -3.24
N HIS A 86 -7.23 -0.49 -3.32
CA HIS A 86 -7.94 -0.96 -4.51
C HIS A 86 -9.43 -0.65 -4.47
N ARG A 87 -9.87 0.07 -3.45
CA ARG A 87 -11.26 0.45 -3.32
C ARG A 87 -11.65 1.41 -4.44
N THR A 88 -12.29 0.90 -5.46
CA THR A 88 -12.99 1.75 -6.41
C THR A 88 -14.08 2.51 -5.64
N ALA A 89 -14.09 3.81 -5.79
CA ALA A 89 -15.20 4.60 -5.28
C ALA A 89 -16.50 3.94 -5.79
N LYS A 90 -17.31 3.40 -4.87
CA LYS A 90 -18.68 3.04 -5.24
C LYS A 90 -19.24 4.27 -5.92
N LYS A 91 -19.54 4.20 -7.21
CA LYS A 91 -20.42 5.17 -7.83
C LYS A 91 -21.67 5.14 -6.98
N THR A 92 -21.81 6.13 -6.12
CA THR A 92 -23.10 6.43 -5.53
C THR A 92 -23.96 6.84 -6.71
N ASN A 93 -24.73 5.91 -7.24
CA ASN A 93 -25.83 6.28 -8.10
C ASN A 93 -26.73 7.23 -7.31
N PRO A 94 -27.03 8.41 -7.89
CA PRO A 94 -27.93 9.34 -7.25
C PRO A 94 -29.30 8.73 -7.02
#